data_ea2a89f1219d0123e4389e46abd8a8dc
#
_entry.id   ea2a89f1219d0123e4389e46abd8a8dc
#
_cell.length_a   1.000
_cell.length_b   1.000
_cell.length_c   1.000
_cell.angle_alpha   90.00
_cell.angle_beta   90.00
_cell.angle_gamma   90.00
#
_symmetry.space_group_name_H-M   'P 1'
#
loop_
_entity.id
_entity.type
_entity.pdbx_description
1 polymer ?
#
loop_
_entity_poly.entity_id
_entity_poly.type
_entity_poly.pdbx_seq_one_letter_code
_entity_poly.pdbx_strand_id
1 'polypeptide(L)'
;MQRRRYLAVAGVSMTALGLAGCSEEGGGEDNTSGGETEAAAETDASTETDASTEPPGDGTTMAETEAETSTETMMETETQASTEMEGETQAATSAATQGGFSETFSGSGKSTIEGVELTPGPVTATFSIGSEAFHTVLLVPLEGQSYQNIQLVTGRFSGEGRQAGTVAAAGEHNLEVDSEGEWEIAIEQPTNPEPESLPVDESGSGYDYVGPFAFDGETTFQGTHDGESAFVVRVTPIDPPGIETTVFNDTQQFDGETTKQVDGPAYLNVEADGEWSVSTG
;
A
#
# COMPACT_ATOMS: atom_id res chain seq x y z
N MET A 1 21.73 19.25 16.11
CA MET A 1 22.02 17.83 16.39
C MET A 1 21.51 17.51 17.79
N GLN A 2 20.32 16.93 17.91
CA GLN A 2 19.80 16.37 19.15
C GLN A 2 19.34 14.96 18.85
N ARG A 3 20.15 13.99 19.24
CA ARG A 3 19.80 12.57 19.17
C ARG A 3 18.78 12.31 20.27
N ARG A 4 17.54 12.05 19.92
CA ARG A 4 16.55 11.49 20.84
C ARG A 4 16.89 10.02 21.05
N ARG A 5 17.37 9.70 22.25
CA ARG A 5 17.58 8.32 22.71
C ARG A 5 16.21 7.78 23.11
N TYR A 6 15.75 6.77 22.43
CA TYR A 6 14.61 5.97 22.88
C TYR A 6 15.07 5.11 24.05
N LEU A 7 14.35 5.20 25.16
CA LEU A 7 14.55 4.33 26.32
C LEU A 7 13.91 2.97 26.00
N ALA A 8 14.75 1.95 25.89
CA ALA A 8 14.30 0.57 25.90
C ALA A 8 13.80 0.24 27.33
N VAL A 9 12.53 -0.07 27.46
CA VAL A 9 11.95 -0.63 28.68
C VAL A 9 12.18 -2.12 28.63
N ALA A 10 13.13 -2.61 29.41
CA ALA A 10 13.39 -4.02 29.61
C ALA A 10 12.23 -4.66 30.40
N GLY A 11 11.41 -5.43 29.73
CA GLY A 11 10.38 -6.28 30.31
C GLY A 11 11.02 -7.49 31.02
N VAL A 12 10.70 -7.63 32.29
CA VAL A 12 11.16 -8.68 33.21
C VAL A 12 10.49 -10.00 32.84
N SER A 13 11.27 -10.98 32.36
CA SER A 13 10.84 -12.36 32.17
C SER A 13 10.63 -13.05 33.50
N MET A 14 9.39 -13.44 33.81
CA MET A 14 9.08 -14.37 34.89
C MET A 14 9.19 -15.81 34.39
N THR A 15 10.23 -16.46 34.80
CA THR A 15 10.43 -17.91 34.66
C THR A 15 9.49 -18.65 35.63
N ALA A 16 8.52 -19.35 35.13
CA ALA A 16 7.73 -20.32 35.90
C ALA A 16 8.32 -21.72 35.68
N LEU A 17 8.98 -22.24 36.70
CA LEU A 17 9.36 -23.64 36.85
C LEU A 17 8.11 -24.44 37.18
N GLY A 18 7.77 -25.43 36.36
CA GLY A 18 6.72 -26.41 36.60
C GLY A 18 7.22 -27.84 36.31
N LEU A 19 7.32 -28.61 37.37
CA LEU A 19 7.86 -29.94 37.56
C LEU A 19 7.15 -31.05 36.78
N ALA A 20 7.97 -31.98 36.27
CA ALA A 20 7.92 -33.46 36.37
C ALA A 20 6.56 -34.18 36.39
N GLY A 21 6.44 -35.18 35.49
CA GLY A 21 5.44 -36.24 35.54
C GLY A 21 5.79 -37.34 34.54
N CYS A 22 6.48 -38.35 35.05
CA CYS A 22 6.67 -39.75 34.76
C CYS A 22 5.90 -40.44 33.64
N SER A 23 6.69 -41.16 32.82
CA SER A 23 6.62 -42.59 32.46
C SER A 23 5.26 -43.26 32.20
N GLU A 24 5.10 -43.92 31.03
CA GLU A 24 4.95 -45.41 31.04
C GLU A 24 5.16 -45.97 29.62
N GLU A 25 5.86 -47.09 29.59
CA GLU A 25 6.16 -48.00 28.50
C GLU A 25 4.89 -48.73 28.02
N GLY A 26 4.90 -49.17 26.76
CA GLY A 26 4.04 -50.16 26.18
C GLY A 26 4.03 -49.96 24.66
N GLY A 27 4.72 -50.67 23.80
CA GLY A 27 4.82 -52.13 23.65
C GLY A 27 3.68 -52.61 22.74
N GLY A 28 3.95 -52.99 21.47
CA GLY A 28 2.99 -53.74 20.67
C GLY A 28 2.99 -53.34 19.19
N GLU A 29 3.83 -53.97 18.40
CA GLU A 29 3.63 -54.99 17.39
C GLU A 29 2.77 -54.66 16.18
N ASP A 30 3.47 -54.75 15.04
CA ASP A 30 3.05 -55.26 13.72
C ASP A 30 1.57 -55.38 13.40
N ASN A 31 1.17 -54.79 12.29
CA ASN A 31 0.38 -55.51 11.31
C ASN A 31 0.53 -55.00 9.87
N THR A 32 1.11 -55.83 9.06
CA THR A 32 1.16 -55.87 7.60
C THR A 32 -0.20 -56.29 7.04
N SER A 33 -0.73 -55.58 6.05
CA SER A 33 -1.59 -56.11 4.96
C SER A 33 -2.10 -54.94 4.16
N GLY A 34 -1.74 -54.67 2.88
CA GLY A 34 -2.08 -55.50 1.76
C GLY A 34 -3.47 -55.16 1.28
N GLY A 35 -3.60 -54.31 0.21
CA GLY A 35 -4.88 -54.05 -0.41
C GLY A 35 -4.76 -53.10 -1.60
N GLU A 36 -4.31 -53.66 -2.73
CA GLU A 36 -4.56 -53.05 -4.04
C GLU A 36 -6.06 -53.09 -4.32
N THR A 37 -6.61 -51.98 -4.80
CA THR A 37 -7.87 -51.98 -5.56
C THR A 37 -7.84 -50.85 -6.58
N GLU A 38 -7.60 -51.28 -7.82
CA GLU A 38 -7.93 -50.51 -9.00
C GLU A 38 -9.45 -50.41 -9.12
N ALA A 39 -9.96 -49.25 -9.46
CA ALA A 39 -11.20 -49.10 -10.19
C ALA A 39 -11.22 -47.76 -10.95
N ALA A 40 -11.06 -47.87 -12.23
CA ALA A 40 -11.38 -46.83 -13.20
C ALA A 40 -12.90 -46.59 -13.21
N ALA A 41 -13.27 -45.31 -13.34
CA ALA A 41 -14.55 -44.92 -13.89
C ALA A 41 -14.40 -43.61 -14.62
N GLU A 42 -14.24 -43.72 -15.93
CA GLU A 42 -14.47 -42.66 -16.88
C GLU A 42 -15.96 -42.29 -16.85
N THR A 43 -16.29 -41.01 -16.80
CA THR A 43 -17.61 -40.53 -17.13
C THR A 43 -17.48 -39.31 -18.00
N ASP A 44 -17.55 -39.55 -19.26
CA ASP A 44 -17.78 -38.63 -20.36
C ASP A 44 -19.21 -38.12 -20.26
N ALA A 45 -19.41 -36.81 -20.24
CA ALA A 45 -20.70 -36.17 -20.47
C ALA A 45 -20.49 -34.82 -21.13
N SER A 46 -20.32 -34.88 -22.42
CA SER A 46 -20.55 -33.76 -23.34
C SER A 46 -22.01 -33.30 -23.21
N THR A 47 -22.21 -32.00 -23.01
CA THR A 47 -23.50 -31.38 -23.32
C THR A 47 -23.22 -30.05 -24.00
N GLU A 48 -23.18 -30.14 -25.34
CA GLU A 48 -23.32 -28.99 -26.21
C GLU A 48 -24.77 -28.53 -26.15
N THR A 49 -24.99 -27.25 -25.86
CA THR A 49 -26.30 -26.62 -26.11
C THR A 49 -26.05 -25.36 -26.93
N ASP A 50 -26.20 -25.56 -28.19
CA ASP A 50 -26.37 -24.56 -29.23
C ASP A 50 -27.79 -23.98 -29.09
N ALA A 51 -27.91 -22.69 -28.97
CA ALA A 51 -29.16 -21.96 -29.15
C ALA A 51 -28.87 -20.58 -29.73
N SER A 52 -28.70 -20.57 -31.02
CA SER A 52 -28.90 -19.42 -31.87
C SER A 52 -30.35 -18.94 -31.79
N THR A 53 -30.55 -17.66 -31.48
CA THR A 53 -31.83 -16.98 -31.74
C THR A 53 -31.55 -15.52 -32.11
N GLU A 54 -31.55 -15.28 -33.41
CA GLU A 54 -31.76 -13.95 -33.97
C GLU A 54 -33.25 -13.60 -33.86
N PRO A 55 -33.61 -12.34 -33.62
CA PRO A 55 -34.90 -11.80 -34.06
C PRO A 55 -34.75 -10.84 -35.23
N PRO A 56 -35.63 -10.88 -36.19
CA PRO A 56 -35.70 -9.96 -37.32
C PRO A 56 -36.63 -8.78 -37.04
N GLY A 57 -36.48 -7.73 -37.84
CA GLY A 57 -37.54 -6.81 -38.16
C GLY A 57 -37.24 -5.35 -37.84
N ASP A 58 -36.71 -4.64 -38.75
CA ASP A 58 -37.30 -3.73 -39.74
C ASP A 58 -38.49 -2.88 -39.19
N GLY A 59 -38.36 -1.57 -39.25
CA GLY A 59 -39.40 -0.61 -38.91
C GLY A 59 -38.93 0.83 -39.11
N THR A 60 -38.74 1.19 -40.34
CA THR A 60 -38.69 2.56 -40.89
C THR A 60 -39.91 3.37 -40.43
N THR A 61 -39.71 4.57 -39.86
CA THR A 61 -40.66 5.68 -40.11
C THR A 61 -39.92 7.02 -39.93
N MET A 62 -39.76 7.68 -41.05
CA MET A 62 -39.45 9.10 -41.17
C MET A 62 -40.70 9.90 -40.73
N ALA A 63 -40.49 10.94 -39.96
CA ALA A 63 -41.41 12.08 -39.91
C ALA A 63 -40.55 13.35 -39.76
N GLU A 64 -40.38 14.04 -40.85
CA GLU A 64 -40.06 15.47 -40.91
C GLU A 64 -41.25 16.25 -40.30
N THR A 65 -40.94 17.24 -39.50
CA THR A 65 -41.84 18.38 -39.31
C THR A 65 -40.98 19.62 -39.15
N GLU A 66 -41.26 20.53 -40.08
CA GLU A 66 -40.62 21.80 -40.24
C GLU A 66 -40.97 22.82 -39.13
N ALA A 67 -40.03 23.68 -38.87
CA ALA A 67 -40.06 25.10 -38.56
C ALA A 67 -41.31 25.74 -37.94
N GLU A 68 -41.09 26.41 -36.82
CA GLU A 68 -41.64 27.78 -36.65
C GLU A 68 -40.71 28.60 -35.75
N THR A 69 -40.33 29.73 -36.27
CA THR A 69 -39.65 30.87 -35.67
C THR A 69 -40.55 31.57 -34.65
N SER A 70 -40.07 31.89 -33.47
CA SER A 70 -40.61 33.04 -32.70
C SER A 70 -39.68 33.48 -31.57
N THR A 71 -39.17 34.68 -31.72
CA THR A 71 -39.15 35.79 -30.79
C THR A 71 -38.25 35.77 -29.56
N GLU A 72 -37.29 36.65 -29.65
CA GLU A 72 -36.46 37.15 -28.55
C GLU A 72 -37.29 37.55 -27.33
N THR A 73 -36.91 37.01 -26.20
CA THR A 73 -37.18 37.62 -24.91
C THR A 73 -35.87 37.69 -24.15
N MET A 74 -35.34 38.90 -24.06
CA MET A 74 -34.28 39.22 -23.12
C MET A 74 -34.84 38.95 -21.73
N MET A 75 -34.24 37.95 -21.08
CA MET A 75 -34.38 37.74 -19.66
C MET A 75 -33.03 37.77 -19.05
N GLU A 76 -32.85 38.75 -18.17
CA GLU A 76 -31.65 39.00 -17.39
C GLU A 76 -31.24 37.68 -16.72
N THR A 77 -30.05 37.24 -17.09
CA THR A 77 -29.40 36.12 -16.40
C THR A 77 -28.87 36.66 -15.08
N GLU A 78 -29.60 36.45 -14.02
CA GLU A 78 -29.03 36.49 -12.69
C GLU A 78 -27.95 35.42 -12.63
N THR A 79 -26.72 35.89 -12.63
CA THR A 79 -25.56 35.07 -12.34
C THR A 79 -25.69 34.59 -10.90
N GLN A 80 -26.23 33.40 -10.71
CA GLN A 80 -26.04 32.69 -9.46
C GLN A 80 -24.54 32.34 -9.37
N ALA A 81 -23.87 33.05 -8.50
CA ALA A 81 -22.54 32.72 -8.08
C ALA A 81 -22.56 31.31 -7.53
N SER A 82 -22.06 30.36 -8.29
CA SER A 82 -21.62 29.09 -7.77
C SER A 82 -20.56 29.41 -6.72
N THR A 83 -20.88 29.19 -5.47
CA THR A 83 -19.88 29.19 -4.40
C THR A 83 -19.10 27.90 -4.62
N GLU A 84 -18.04 28.00 -5.41
CA GLU A 84 -16.96 27.03 -5.36
C GLU A 84 -16.45 27.07 -3.93
N MET A 85 -16.60 25.97 -3.20
CA MET A 85 -15.84 25.75 -1.99
C MET A 85 -14.41 25.61 -2.45
N GLU A 86 -13.69 26.72 -2.49
CA GLU A 86 -12.26 26.73 -2.53
C GLU A 86 -11.80 26.12 -1.20
N GLY A 87 -11.38 24.84 -1.25
CA GLY A 87 -10.59 24.27 -0.19
C GLY A 87 -9.38 25.18 -0.01
N GLU A 88 -9.24 25.78 1.15
CA GLU A 88 -8.05 26.59 1.46
C GLU A 88 -6.84 25.66 1.42
N THR A 89 -6.17 25.64 0.27
CA THR A 89 -4.82 25.08 0.13
C THR A 89 -3.89 26.05 0.86
N GLN A 90 -3.50 25.71 2.07
CA GLN A 90 -2.46 26.48 2.76
C GLN A 90 -1.14 26.24 2.04
N ALA A 91 -0.49 27.34 1.68
CA ALA A 91 0.77 27.33 0.96
C ALA A 91 1.85 26.53 1.73
N ALA A 92 2.52 25.68 0.97
CA ALA A 92 3.68 24.94 1.43
C ALA A 92 4.76 25.84 2.04
N THR A 93 5.26 25.46 3.19
CA THR A 93 6.43 26.10 3.79
C THR A 93 7.67 25.33 3.34
N SER A 94 8.26 25.78 2.24
CA SER A 94 9.54 25.23 1.74
C SER A 94 10.68 25.57 2.69
N ALA A 95 11.22 24.57 3.36
CA ALA A 95 12.49 24.67 4.07
C ALA A 95 13.59 24.05 3.19
N ALA A 96 14.27 24.88 2.40
CA ALA A 96 15.41 24.43 1.60
C ALA A 96 16.55 23.97 2.53
N THR A 97 16.60 22.66 2.76
CA THR A 97 17.72 22.00 3.44
C THR A 97 18.72 21.55 2.37
N GLN A 98 20.00 21.83 2.56
CA GLN A 98 21.06 21.34 1.69
C GLN A 98 21.03 19.82 1.64
N GLY A 99 20.58 19.26 0.51
CA GLY A 99 20.77 17.86 0.21
C GLY A 99 19.57 17.00 -0.10
N GLY A 100 18.39 17.55 -0.36
CA GLY A 100 17.23 16.76 -0.76
C GLY A 100 15.94 17.59 -0.74
N PHE A 101 14.93 17.14 -1.46
CA PHE A 101 13.58 17.70 -1.39
C PHE A 101 13.00 17.43 0.01
N SER A 102 12.37 18.43 0.61
CA SER A 102 11.61 18.28 1.85
C SER A 102 10.52 19.34 1.90
N GLU A 103 9.27 18.90 1.85
CA GLU A 103 8.10 19.77 1.82
C GLU A 103 6.93 19.15 2.57
N THR A 104 6.15 19.98 3.26
CA THR A 104 4.95 19.54 3.98
C THR A 104 3.72 20.17 3.37
N PHE A 105 2.74 19.35 3.08
CA PHE A 105 1.45 19.70 2.51
C PHE A 105 0.35 19.41 3.52
N SER A 106 -0.68 20.24 3.54
CA SER A 106 -1.85 19.99 4.39
C SER A 106 -3.14 20.44 3.70
N GLY A 107 -4.23 19.81 4.07
CA GLY A 107 -5.53 20.14 3.50
C GLY A 107 -6.65 19.35 4.14
N SER A 108 -7.80 19.34 3.48
CA SER A 108 -8.95 18.54 3.87
C SER A 108 -9.69 18.00 2.64
N GLY A 109 -10.21 16.79 2.76
CA GLY A 109 -10.91 16.15 1.66
C GLY A 109 -9.99 15.78 0.49
N LYS A 110 -10.59 15.60 -0.68
CA LYS A 110 -9.88 15.30 -1.92
C LYS A 110 -9.13 16.53 -2.44
N SER A 111 -7.86 16.37 -2.79
CA SER A 111 -6.99 17.45 -3.26
C SER A 111 -5.98 16.96 -4.28
N THR A 112 -5.52 17.86 -5.14
CA THR A 112 -4.39 17.66 -6.04
C THR A 112 -3.44 18.85 -5.87
N ILE A 113 -2.19 18.58 -5.54
CA ILE A 113 -1.13 19.58 -5.42
C ILE A 113 -0.18 19.36 -6.59
N GLU A 114 -0.04 20.38 -7.40
CA GLU A 114 0.78 20.34 -8.62
C GLU A 114 2.21 20.83 -8.35
N GLY A 115 3.16 20.39 -9.16
CA GLY A 115 4.50 20.98 -9.21
C GLY A 115 5.46 20.46 -8.13
N VAL A 116 5.27 19.24 -7.62
CA VAL A 116 6.25 18.58 -6.73
C VAL A 116 7.42 18.09 -7.58
N GLU A 117 8.53 18.80 -7.56
CA GLU A 117 9.73 18.44 -8.33
C GLU A 117 10.55 17.37 -7.59
N LEU A 118 10.66 16.18 -8.18
CA LEU A 118 11.39 15.06 -7.61
C LEU A 118 12.52 14.60 -8.54
N THR A 119 13.55 14.02 -7.95
CA THR A 119 14.67 13.40 -8.65
C THR A 119 14.62 11.88 -8.51
N PRO A 120 15.25 11.09 -9.43
CA PRO A 120 15.29 9.64 -9.28
C PRO A 120 15.95 9.23 -7.96
N GLY A 121 15.35 8.26 -7.28
CA GLY A 121 15.84 7.75 -6.00
C GLY A 121 14.75 7.59 -4.96
N PRO A 122 15.13 7.37 -3.69
CA PRO A 122 14.18 7.14 -2.63
C PRO A 122 13.35 8.40 -2.32
N VAL A 123 12.11 8.18 -1.95
CA VAL A 123 11.22 9.20 -1.39
C VAL A 123 10.55 8.61 -0.15
N THR A 124 10.39 9.40 0.87
CA THR A 124 9.68 9.01 2.09
C THR A 124 8.56 10.00 2.38
N ALA A 125 7.48 9.49 2.93
CA ALA A 125 6.35 10.28 3.37
C ALA A 125 6.04 9.99 4.84
N THR A 126 5.83 11.05 5.61
CA THR A 126 5.20 10.99 6.93
C THR A 126 3.85 11.66 6.82
N PHE A 127 2.80 11.01 7.29
CA PHE A 127 1.45 11.52 7.14
C PHE A 127 0.66 11.44 8.45
N SER A 128 -0.30 12.35 8.58
CA SER A 128 -1.32 12.34 9.63
C SER A 128 -2.68 12.53 8.98
N ILE A 129 -3.63 11.64 9.23
CA ILE A 129 -4.97 11.66 8.65
C ILE A 129 -6.01 11.57 9.75
N GLY A 130 -6.95 12.53 9.75
CA GLY A 130 -7.87 12.77 10.85
C GLY A 130 -9.17 11.95 10.81
N SER A 131 -9.39 11.08 9.83
CA SER A 131 -10.64 10.32 9.68
C SER A 131 -10.40 8.83 9.46
N GLU A 132 -11.27 7.99 10.01
CA GLU A 132 -11.28 6.55 9.73
C GLU A 132 -12.03 6.24 8.44
N ALA A 133 -11.42 6.52 7.31
CA ALA A 133 -11.96 6.24 5.99
C ALA A 133 -10.96 5.48 5.13
N PHE A 134 -11.33 5.20 3.90
CA PHE A 134 -10.37 4.71 2.90
C PHE A 134 -9.64 5.91 2.29
N HIS A 135 -8.32 5.89 2.35
CA HIS A 135 -7.46 6.95 1.84
C HIS A 135 -6.57 6.44 0.73
N THR A 136 -6.28 7.32 -0.20
CA THR A 136 -5.27 7.10 -1.23
C THR A 136 -4.42 8.35 -1.34
N VAL A 137 -3.09 8.18 -1.25
CA VAL A 137 -2.11 9.24 -1.49
C VAL A 137 -1.12 8.74 -2.52
N LEU A 138 -1.05 9.44 -3.63
CA LEU A 138 -0.20 9.09 -4.77
C LEU A 138 0.69 10.27 -5.16
N LEU A 139 1.93 9.97 -5.54
CA LEU A 139 2.74 10.85 -6.36
C LEU A 139 2.64 10.38 -7.81
N VAL A 140 2.07 11.22 -8.64
CA VAL A 140 1.76 10.92 -10.05
C VAL A 140 2.65 11.78 -10.94
N PRO A 141 3.58 11.18 -11.71
CA PRO A 141 4.43 11.93 -12.61
C PRO A 141 3.60 12.59 -13.73
N LEU A 142 3.88 13.87 -14.03
CA LEU A 142 3.22 14.57 -15.15
C LEU A 142 3.65 14.00 -16.49
N GLU A 143 4.89 13.58 -16.60
CA GLU A 143 5.42 12.92 -17.79
C GLU A 143 5.79 11.46 -17.41
N GLY A 144 5.17 10.49 -18.06
CA GLY A 144 5.47 9.10 -17.78
C GLY A 144 4.30 8.15 -18.02
N GLN A 145 4.41 6.97 -17.47
CA GLN A 145 3.38 5.93 -17.54
C GLN A 145 2.71 5.77 -16.17
N SER A 146 1.44 5.45 -16.16
CA SER A 146 0.67 5.28 -14.90
C SER A 146 1.23 4.23 -13.94
N TYR A 147 2.05 3.30 -14.41
CA TYR A 147 2.76 2.35 -13.55
C TYR A 147 3.95 2.95 -12.78
N GLN A 148 4.28 4.22 -13.06
CA GLN A 148 5.31 4.97 -12.33
C GLN A 148 4.72 5.79 -11.17
N ASN A 149 3.41 5.69 -10.93
CA ASN A 149 2.80 6.31 -9.77
C ASN A 149 3.37 5.66 -8.51
N ILE A 150 3.75 6.50 -7.55
CA ILE A 150 4.24 6.06 -6.25
C ILE A 150 3.07 6.11 -5.29
N GLN A 151 2.68 4.95 -4.79
CA GLN A 151 1.63 4.82 -3.79
C GLN A 151 2.23 5.02 -2.41
N LEU A 152 1.94 6.16 -1.79
CA LEU A 152 2.39 6.47 -0.44
C LEU A 152 1.42 5.96 0.63
N VAL A 153 0.11 5.98 0.31
CA VAL A 153 -0.93 5.48 1.20
C VAL A 153 -2.03 4.83 0.38
N THR A 154 -2.49 3.68 0.80
CA THR A 154 -3.73 3.07 0.32
C THR A 154 -4.30 2.21 1.42
N GLY A 155 -5.47 2.55 1.91
CA GLY A 155 -6.13 1.74 2.92
C GLY A 155 -7.09 2.52 3.80
N ARG A 156 -7.65 1.81 4.75
CA ARG A 156 -8.54 2.36 5.77
C ARG A 156 -7.75 2.48 7.07
N PHE A 157 -7.47 3.69 7.46
CA PHE A 157 -6.82 3.98 8.74
C PHE A 157 -7.10 5.41 9.19
N SER A 158 -6.69 5.75 10.40
CA SER A 158 -6.60 7.13 10.92
C SER A 158 -5.37 7.27 11.81
N GLY A 159 -4.86 8.46 11.93
CA GLY A 159 -3.68 8.76 12.74
C GLY A 159 -2.42 9.02 11.92
N GLU A 160 -1.30 8.73 12.52
CA GLU A 160 0.02 8.97 11.94
C GLU A 160 0.60 7.70 11.32
N GLY A 161 1.35 7.86 10.24
CA GLY A 161 2.06 6.76 9.58
C GLY A 161 3.20 7.27 8.72
N ARG A 162 4.00 6.32 8.23
CA ARG A 162 5.13 6.60 7.33
C ARG A 162 5.19 5.55 6.24
N GLN A 163 5.59 5.96 5.04
CA GLN A 163 5.84 5.04 3.91
C GLN A 163 7.03 5.53 3.09
N ALA A 164 7.69 4.59 2.44
CA ALA A 164 8.77 4.86 1.51
C ALA A 164 8.37 4.47 0.09
N GLY A 165 8.96 5.12 -0.90
CA GLY A 165 8.77 4.83 -2.31
C GLY A 165 10.05 5.08 -3.10
N THR A 166 9.98 4.84 -4.42
CA THR A 166 11.11 5.08 -5.31
C THR A 166 10.65 5.89 -6.51
N VAL A 167 11.25 7.06 -6.69
CA VAL A 167 11.04 7.89 -7.87
C VAL A 167 11.84 7.31 -9.03
N ALA A 168 11.16 6.86 -10.07
CA ALA A 168 11.80 6.22 -11.23
C ALA A 168 12.44 7.22 -12.19
N ALA A 169 11.86 8.42 -12.34
CA ALA A 169 12.31 9.44 -13.27
C ALA A 169 12.21 10.85 -12.66
N ALA A 170 13.14 11.71 -13.02
CA ALA A 170 13.08 13.12 -12.62
C ALA A 170 11.91 13.85 -13.27
N GLY A 171 11.39 14.85 -12.59
CA GLY A 171 10.40 15.77 -13.12
C GLY A 171 9.33 16.16 -12.11
N GLU A 172 8.35 16.89 -12.62
CA GLU A 172 7.19 17.32 -11.85
C GLU A 172 6.23 16.16 -11.60
N HIS A 173 5.74 16.07 -10.38
CA HIS A 173 4.71 15.12 -9.95
C HIS A 173 3.54 15.90 -9.37
N ASN A 174 2.36 15.33 -9.46
CA ASN A 174 1.21 15.74 -8.67
C ASN A 174 1.11 14.89 -7.41
N LEU A 175 0.92 15.52 -6.27
CA LEU A 175 0.49 14.84 -5.07
C LEU A 175 -1.03 14.77 -5.08
N GLU A 176 -1.58 13.60 -5.34
CA GLU A 176 -3.00 13.34 -5.34
C GLU A 176 -3.41 12.73 -4.00
N VAL A 177 -4.31 13.41 -3.29
CA VAL A 177 -4.86 12.97 -2.01
C VAL A 177 -6.36 12.73 -2.19
N ASP A 178 -6.78 11.51 -1.93
CA ASP A 178 -8.20 11.15 -1.81
C ASP A 178 -8.44 10.72 -0.36
N SER A 179 -8.97 11.64 0.44
CA SER A 179 -9.17 11.46 1.88
C SER A 179 -10.49 12.10 2.30
N GLU A 180 -11.04 11.63 3.40
CA GLU A 180 -12.13 12.30 4.11
C GLU A 180 -11.55 12.96 5.38
N GLY A 181 -11.77 14.24 5.57
CA GLY A 181 -11.26 15.00 6.72
C GLY A 181 -9.93 15.69 6.48
N GLU A 182 -9.33 16.16 7.55
CA GLU A 182 -8.04 16.87 7.52
C GLU A 182 -6.88 15.90 7.33
N TRP A 183 -5.85 16.35 6.64
CA TRP A 183 -4.62 15.59 6.42
C TRP A 183 -3.40 16.49 6.38
N GLU A 184 -2.26 15.94 6.79
CA GLU A 184 -0.93 16.55 6.65
C GLU A 184 0.03 15.48 6.12
N ILE A 185 0.83 15.81 5.12
CA ILE A 185 1.78 14.91 4.46
C ILE A 185 3.09 15.65 4.27
N ALA A 186 4.15 15.14 4.91
CA ALA A 186 5.52 15.60 4.70
C ALA A 186 6.22 14.62 3.76
N ILE A 187 6.75 15.12 2.64
CA ILE A 187 7.50 14.35 1.65
C ILE A 187 8.95 14.75 1.73
N GLU A 188 9.84 13.76 1.78
CA GLU A 188 11.28 13.96 1.81
C GLU A 188 11.97 13.04 0.80
N GLN A 189 13.02 13.54 0.14
CA GLN A 189 13.94 12.71 -0.64
C GLN A 189 15.28 12.61 0.10
N PRO A 190 15.55 11.48 0.77
CA PRO A 190 16.83 11.25 1.43
C PRO A 190 17.98 11.22 0.41
N THR A 191 19.04 11.96 0.67
CA THR A 191 20.24 11.94 -0.17
C THR A 191 21.20 10.87 0.29
N ASN A 192 21.40 9.84 -0.52
CA ASN A 192 22.31 8.72 -0.28
C ASN A 192 22.10 8.11 1.13
N PRO A 193 20.93 7.56 1.45
CA PRO A 193 20.74 6.91 2.74
C PRO A 193 21.70 5.71 2.84
N GLU A 194 22.40 5.60 3.98
CA GLU A 194 23.32 4.48 4.22
C GLU A 194 22.52 3.24 4.65
N PRO A 195 22.55 2.13 3.91
CA PRO A 195 21.82 0.93 4.29
C PRO A 195 22.49 0.24 5.48
N GLU A 196 21.67 -0.28 6.38
CA GLU A 196 22.09 -1.12 7.49
C GLU A 196 22.28 -2.57 7.02
N SER A 197 23.16 -3.31 7.71
CA SER A 197 23.39 -4.71 7.38
C SER A 197 22.32 -5.61 8.00
N LEU A 198 22.03 -6.73 7.32
CA LEU A 198 21.22 -7.80 7.88
C LEU A 198 21.90 -8.47 9.10
N PRO A 199 21.17 -9.11 10.03
CA PRO A 199 19.72 -9.34 9.98
C PRO A 199 18.88 -8.12 10.37
N VAL A 200 17.65 -8.06 9.85
CA VAL A 200 16.60 -7.16 10.33
C VAL A 200 15.97 -7.75 11.59
N ASP A 201 15.62 -6.92 12.57
CA ASP A 201 14.81 -7.28 13.74
C ASP A 201 14.07 -6.01 14.18
N GLU A 202 12.95 -5.76 13.53
CA GLU A 202 12.16 -4.53 13.67
C GLU A 202 10.74 -4.83 14.13
N SER A 203 10.17 -3.89 14.86
CA SER A 203 8.78 -3.97 15.31
C SER A 203 8.16 -2.57 15.44
N GLY A 204 6.86 -2.51 15.29
CA GLY A 204 6.11 -1.26 15.35
C GLY A 204 4.61 -1.47 15.40
N SER A 205 3.88 -0.44 15.04
CA SER A 205 2.42 -0.51 14.89
C SER A 205 1.96 0.41 13.76
N GLY A 206 0.89 0.02 13.09
CA GLY A 206 0.32 0.81 12.00
C GLY A 206 1.19 0.84 10.74
N TYR A 207 1.08 1.92 10.00
CA TYR A 207 1.85 2.16 8.78
C TYR A 207 3.24 2.69 9.11
N ASP A 208 4.27 1.97 8.72
CA ASP A 208 5.65 2.38 8.96
C ASP A 208 6.60 1.89 7.85
N TYR A 209 7.77 2.49 7.78
CA TYR A 209 8.89 1.95 7.04
C TYR A 209 10.14 1.91 7.91
N VAL A 210 10.98 0.93 7.67
CA VAL A 210 12.25 0.74 8.36
C VAL A 210 13.40 0.53 7.38
N GLY A 211 14.63 0.81 7.83
CA GLY A 211 15.82 0.75 7.01
C GLY A 211 16.28 2.09 6.42
N PRO A 212 16.99 2.11 5.26
CA PRO A 212 17.14 0.98 4.33
C PRO A 212 18.11 -0.09 4.83
N PHE A 213 17.95 -1.31 4.33
CA PHE A 213 18.81 -2.46 4.60
C PHE A 213 19.50 -2.93 3.33
N ALA A 214 20.70 -3.50 3.46
CA ALA A 214 21.47 -4.06 2.36
C ALA A 214 21.10 -5.54 2.16
N PHE A 215 20.28 -5.84 1.18
CA PHE A 215 19.92 -7.20 0.80
C PHE A 215 20.90 -7.74 -0.25
N ASP A 216 21.22 -9.05 -0.17
CA ASP A 216 22.16 -9.72 -1.09
C ASP A 216 21.65 -11.15 -1.39
N GLY A 217 20.56 -11.23 -2.13
CA GLY A 217 20.05 -12.50 -2.62
C GLY A 217 18.87 -13.06 -1.86
N GLU A 218 18.87 -14.38 -1.69
CA GLU A 218 17.78 -15.09 -1.01
C GLU A 218 17.73 -14.74 0.47
N THR A 219 16.60 -14.16 0.90
CA THR A 219 16.36 -13.71 2.26
C THR A 219 15.09 -14.35 2.81
N THR A 220 15.20 -14.98 3.97
CA THR A 220 14.03 -15.50 4.70
C THR A 220 13.51 -14.43 5.65
N PHE A 221 12.25 -14.08 5.50
CA PHE A 221 11.54 -13.13 6.34
C PHE A 221 10.61 -13.89 7.29
N GLN A 222 10.58 -13.46 8.54
CA GLN A 222 9.60 -13.88 9.54
C GLN A 222 8.78 -12.66 9.91
N GLY A 223 7.47 -12.82 10.05
CA GLY A 223 6.56 -11.72 10.38
C GLY A 223 5.49 -12.14 11.37
N THR A 224 5.12 -11.22 12.24
CA THR A 224 3.94 -11.36 13.11
C THR A 224 3.08 -10.10 13.03
N HIS A 225 1.78 -10.26 13.19
CA HIS A 225 0.80 -9.18 13.24
C HIS A 225 -0.39 -9.58 14.11
N ASP A 226 -0.83 -8.71 15.00
CA ASP A 226 -1.92 -8.98 15.93
C ASP A 226 -3.24 -8.27 15.59
N GLY A 227 -3.26 -7.47 14.53
CA GLY A 227 -4.46 -6.75 14.05
C GLY A 227 -5.50 -7.67 13.41
N GLU A 228 -6.63 -7.07 13.04
CA GLU A 228 -7.79 -7.76 12.46
C GLU A 228 -7.99 -7.46 10.97
N SER A 229 -7.14 -6.63 10.37
CA SER A 229 -7.23 -6.16 8.99
C SER A 229 -5.93 -6.46 8.23
N ALA A 230 -5.52 -5.56 7.34
CA ALA A 230 -4.38 -5.78 6.46
C ALA A 230 -3.04 -5.86 7.21
N PHE A 231 -2.24 -6.85 6.86
CA PHE A 231 -0.82 -6.93 7.13
C PHE A 231 -0.08 -7.12 5.82
N VAL A 232 0.49 -6.03 5.31
CA VAL A 232 1.25 -6.06 4.07
C VAL A 232 2.67 -5.58 4.32
N VAL A 233 3.64 -6.39 3.94
CA VAL A 233 5.05 -6.03 4.00
C VAL A 233 5.63 -6.06 2.60
N ARG A 234 6.27 -4.94 2.20
CA ARG A 234 6.94 -4.82 0.90
C ARG A 234 8.39 -4.41 1.08
N VAL A 235 9.25 -5.00 0.29
CA VAL A 235 10.60 -4.49 0.07
C VAL A 235 10.54 -3.45 -1.04
N THR A 236 10.91 -2.21 -0.73
CA THR A 236 10.91 -1.08 -1.65
C THR A 236 12.34 -0.64 -1.92
N PRO A 237 12.91 -0.99 -3.10
CA PRO A 237 14.27 -0.62 -3.47
C PRO A 237 14.47 0.88 -3.44
N ILE A 238 15.66 1.35 -3.01
CA ILE A 238 15.99 2.79 -3.06
C ILE A 238 16.49 3.23 -4.44
N ASP A 239 16.95 2.30 -5.24
CA ASP A 239 17.46 2.56 -6.59
C ASP A 239 16.39 2.36 -7.66
N PRO A 240 16.26 3.26 -8.64
CA PRO A 240 15.36 3.09 -9.78
C PRO A 240 15.73 1.85 -10.63
N PRO A 241 14.73 1.16 -11.23
CA PRO A 241 13.32 1.54 -11.39
C PRO A 241 12.40 1.23 -10.21
N GLY A 242 12.92 0.71 -9.09
CA GLY A 242 12.15 0.58 -7.85
C GLY A 242 10.99 -0.41 -7.89
N ILE A 243 11.21 -1.61 -8.42
CA ILE A 243 10.15 -2.64 -8.45
C ILE A 243 10.03 -3.26 -7.06
N GLU A 244 8.90 -3.03 -6.42
CA GLU A 244 8.61 -3.56 -5.09
C GLU A 244 8.42 -5.07 -5.10
N THR A 245 8.88 -5.72 -4.03
CA THR A 245 8.66 -7.14 -3.79
C THR A 245 7.75 -7.31 -2.57
N THR A 246 6.57 -7.87 -2.76
CA THR A 246 5.68 -8.21 -1.65
C THR A 246 6.23 -9.41 -0.89
N VAL A 247 6.47 -9.21 0.40
CA VAL A 247 6.91 -10.24 1.35
C VAL A 247 5.71 -10.94 1.97
N PHE A 248 4.87 -10.17 2.64
CA PHE A 248 3.62 -10.65 3.24
C PHE A 248 2.43 -9.87 2.67
N ASN A 249 1.29 -10.53 2.56
CA ASN A 249 0.01 -9.93 2.21
C ASN A 249 -1.10 -10.76 2.81
N ASP A 250 -1.52 -10.40 4.01
CA ASP A 250 -2.54 -11.08 4.78
C ASP A 250 -3.61 -10.11 5.27
N THR A 251 -4.75 -10.59 5.74
CA THR A 251 -5.90 -9.78 6.15
C THR A 251 -6.40 -10.11 7.56
N GLN A 252 -5.58 -10.71 8.38
CA GLN A 252 -5.91 -11.12 9.75
C GLN A 252 -4.64 -11.15 10.60
N GLN A 253 -4.77 -11.64 11.83
CA GLN A 253 -3.59 -11.99 12.63
C GLN A 253 -2.68 -12.92 11.84
N PHE A 254 -1.40 -12.63 11.87
CA PHE A 254 -0.40 -13.35 11.08
C PHE A 254 0.78 -13.76 11.95
N ASP A 255 1.28 -14.96 11.71
CA ASP A 255 2.54 -15.49 12.24
C ASP A 255 3.07 -16.48 11.19
N GLY A 256 4.12 -16.10 10.49
CA GLY A 256 4.61 -16.91 9.38
C GLY A 256 5.96 -16.47 8.86
N GLU A 257 6.46 -17.31 7.92
CA GLU A 257 7.72 -17.04 7.24
C GLU A 257 7.60 -17.19 5.72
N THR A 258 8.44 -16.49 4.99
CA THR A 258 8.56 -16.63 3.54
C THR A 258 9.98 -16.31 3.09
N THR A 259 10.41 -16.90 1.99
CA THR A 259 11.72 -16.62 1.39
C THR A 259 11.50 -15.86 0.08
N LYS A 260 12.25 -14.78 -0.12
CA LYS A 260 12.23 -13.94 -1.32
C LYS A 260 13.64 -13.69 -1.82
N GLN A 261 13.76 -13.56 -3.14
CA GLN A 261 14.97 -13.03 -3.76
C GLN A 261 14.90 -11.50 -3.70
N VAL A 262 15.82 -10.89 -2.97
CA VAL A 262 15.93 -9.43 -2.82
C VAL A 262 17.40 -9.04 -2.98
N ASP A 263 17.66 -8.10 -3.86
CA ASP A 263 19.03 -7.62 -4.14
C ASP A 263 19.08 -6.10 -4.03
N GLY A 264 20.12 -5.60 -3.42
CA GLY A 264 20.40 -4.17 -3.28
C GLY A 264 19.79 -3.53 -2.04
N PRO A 265 20.04 -2.22 -1.86
CA PRO A 265 19.53 -1.48 -0.72
C PRO A 265 18.02 -1.20 -0.88
N ALA A 266 17.27 -1.44 0.19
CA ALA A 266 15.81 -1.28 0.17
C ALA A 266 15.24 -0.96 1.56
N TYR A 267 14.10 -0.25 1.59
CA TYR A 267 13.25 -0.12 2.76
C TYR A 267 12.32 -1.32 2.89
N LEU A 268 11.88 -1.59 4.10
CA LEU A 268 10.72 -2.42 4.36
C LEU A 268 9.54 -1.52 4.70
N ASN A 269 8.55 -1.49 3.85
CA ASN A 269 7.26 -0.85 4.12
C ASN A 269 6.32 -1.84 4.80
N VAL A 270 5.69 -1.42 5.88
CA VAL A 270 4.69 -2.19 6.61
C VAL A 270 3.38 -1.40 6.62
N GLU A 271 2.31 -2.05 6.19
CA GLU A 271 0.94 -1.57 6.30
C GLU A 271 0.20 -2.52 7.26
N ALA A 272 -0.15 -2.03 8.43
CA ALA A 272 -0.79 -2.84 9.47
C ALA A 272 -1.84 -2.00 10.23
N ASP A 273 -2.80 -2.66 10.83
CA ASP A 273 -3.78 -2.05 11.73
C ASP A 273 -3.52 -2.38 13.22
N GLY A 274 -2.48 -3.16 13.50
CA GLY A 274 -2.07 -3.58 14.83
C GLY A 274 -0.57 -3.47 15.06
N GLU A 275 -0.11 -4.15 16.12
CA GLU A 275 1.32 -4.31 16.36
C GLU A 275 1.90 -5.34 15.38
N TRP A 276 3.12 -5.11 14.93
CA TRP A 276 3.80 -5.98 14.01
C TRP A 276 5.26 -6.18 14.37
N SER A 277 5.83 -7.31 13.93
CA SER A 277 7.28 -7.51 13.88
C SER A 277 7.70 -8.09 12.53
N VAL A 278 8.89 -7.73 12.07
CA VAL A 278 9.52 -8.30 10.89
C VAL A 278 11.00 -8.55 11.21
N SER A 279 11.44 -9.78 10.98
CA SER A 279 12.85 -10.14 11.10
C SER A 279 13.34 -10.93 9.90
N THR A 280 14.67 -10.97 9.71
CA THR A 280 15.32 -11.78 8.67
C THR A 280 16.33 -12.73 9.27
N GLY A 281 16.48 -13.91 8.65
CA GLY A 281 17.45 -14.92 9.03
C GLY A 281 18.36 -15.33 7.89
#